data_9fc611e4709f52431592aea00dc5e7e9
#
_entry.id   9fc611e4709f52431592aea00dc5e7e9
#
_cell.length_a   1.000
_cell.length_b   1.000
_cell.length_c   1.000
_cell.angle_alpha   90.00
_cell.angle_beta   90.00
_cell.angle_gamma   90.00
#
_symmetry.space_group_name_H-M   'P 1'
#
loop_
_entity.id
_entity.type
_entity.pdbx_description
1 polymer ?
#
loop_
_entity_poly.entity_id
_entity_poly.type
_entity_poly.pdbx_seq_one_letter_code
_entity_poly.pdbx_strand_id
1 'polypeptide(L)'
;MKLSNIKDSIKNFWKEFRQVKSGIIGLILFLIFLFAVVFEPLIISFKETNNVWRDITYWEDLPRNVPPAWTNLFTSRKSAESIEIDDPEITEQQNGSLRILTGEFTYDYQSYNPPQDIIFRAYGTGSPMIIIEIIRPDDEKITLFQKPVNLGGGSNVRVSMDSNSKDAVYNFLSKKVPRSELQKINKNLQAPTDYLFSVASEDFIRNKEPLNGIYKIKVTSIMQNEDANISDPYIVLPGS
;
A
#
# COMPACT_ATOMS: atom_id res chain seq x y z
N MET A 1 63.52 -5.56 15.54
CA MET A 1 62.90 -6.01 14.30
C MET A 1 62.84 -4.80 13.38
N LYS A 2 63.60 -4.75 12.27
CA LYS A 2 63.77 -3.53 11.45
C LYS A 2 62.47 -3.30 10.62
N LEU A 3 61.94 -2.10 10.65
CA LEU A 3 60.76 -1.67 9.88
C LEU A 3 60.87 -1.93 8.36
N SER A 4 62.10 -2.02 7.86
CA SER A 4 62.40 -2.41 6.45
C SER A 4 61.89 -3.81 6.10
N ASN A 5 62.08 -4.80 6.99
CA ASN A 5 61.69 -6.19 6.71
C ASN A 5 60.15 -6.37 6.67
N ILE A 6 59.40 -5.56 7.40
CA ILE A 6 57.91 -5.58 7.39
C ILE A 6 57.39 -5.03 6.04
N LYS A 7 58.05 -3.98 5.53
CA LYS A 7 57.65 -3.34 4.27
C LYS A 7 57.90 -4.28 3.05
N ASP A 8 59.01 -4.99 3.09
CA ASP A 8 59.33 -5.97 2.03
C ASP A 8 58.41 -7.21 2.09
N SER A 9 58.09 -7.68 3.31
CA SER A 9 57.11 -8.77 3.47
C SER A 9 55.72 -8.40 2.97
N ILE A 10 55.22 -7.21 3.27
CA ILE A 10 53.92 -6.74 2.80
C ILE A 10 53.91 -6.59 1.26
N LYS A 11 55.00 -6.08 0.69
CA LYS A 11 55.14 -5.93 -0.77
C LYS A 11 55.12 -7.26 -1.50
N ASN A 12 55.83 -8.27 -0.95
CA ASN A 12 55.90 -9.62 -1.53
C ASN A 12 54.53 -10.31 -1.39
N PHE A 13 53.92 -10.25 -0.21
CA PHE A 13 52.57 -10.76 0.02
C PHE A 13 51.56 -10.16 -0.98
N TRP A 14 51.58 -8.85 -1.18
CA TRP A 14 50.67 -8.17 -2.11
C TRP A 14 50.93 -8.58 -3.58
N LYS A 15 52.19 -8.81 -3.95
CA LYS A 15 52.53 -9.29 -5.29
C LYS A 15 51.99 -10.70 -5.55
N GLU A 16 52.10 -11.60 -4.59
CA GLU A 16 51.59 -12.98 -4.69
C GLU A 16 50.06 -12.99 -4.63
N PHE A 17 49.47 -12.22 -3.73
CA PHE A 17 48.00 -12.10 -3.58
C PHE A 17 47.32 -11.63 -4.86
N ARG A 18 47.90 -10.66 -5.56
CA ARG A 18 47.37 -10.16 -6.85
C ARG A 18 47.40 -11.20 -7.98
N GLN A 19 48.11 -12.27 -7.84
CA GLN A 19 48.14 -13.36 -8.84
C GLN A 19 46.96 -14.30 -8.68
N VAL A 20 46.31 -14.29 -7.50
CA VAL A 20 45.14 -15.12 -7.20
C VAL A 20 43.88 -14.31 -7.43
N LYS A 21 43.22 -14.49 -8.59
CA LYS A 21 42.01 -13.74 -8.97
C LYS A 21 40.87 -13.88 -7.95
N SER A 22 40.68 -15.08 -7.39
CA SER A 22 39.67 -15.30 -6.33
C SER A 22 39.95 -14.51 -5.06
N GLY A 23 41.23 -14.33 -4.71
CA GLY A 23 41.63 -13.51 -3.57
C GLY A 23 41.27 -12.03 -3.74
N ILE A 24 41.48 -11.51 -4.95
CA ILE A 24 41.08 -10.12 -5.27
C ILE A 24 39.57 -9.94 -5.17
N ILE A 25 38.78 -10.88 -5.72
CA ILE A 25 37.30 -10.84 -5.63
C ILE A 25 36.86 -10.88 -4.17
N GLY A 26 37.44 -11.79 -3.38
CA GLY A 26 37.15 -11.88 -1.95
C GLY A 26 37.48 -10.60 -1.17
N LEU A 27 38.64 -9.97 -1.50
CA LEU A 27 38.99 -8.69 -0.88
C LEU A 27 38.05 -7.57 -1.27
N ILE A 28 37.62 -7.50 -2.52
CA ILE A 28 36.64 -6.48 -2.97
C ILE A 28 35.31 -6.67 -2.22
N LEU A 29 34.81 -7.89 -2.14
CA LEU A 29 33.58 -8.19 -1.38
C LEU A 29 33.73 -7.82 0.09
N PHE A 30 34.86 -8.18 0.71
CA PHE A 30 35.16 -7.82 2.08
C PHE A 30 35.14 -6.30 2.30
N LEU A 31 35.78 -5.55 1.40
CA LEU A 31 35.81 -4.09 1.47
C LEU A 31 34.43 -3.46 1.28
N ILE A 32 33.57 -4.04 0.42
CA ILE A 32 32.18 -3.60 0.26
C ILE A 32 31.42 -3.79 1.57
N PHE A 33 31.52 -4.97 2.20
CA PHE A 33 30.86 -5.21 3.48
C PHE A 33 31.41 -4.34 4.60
N LEU A 34 32.73 -4.17 4.67
CA LEU A 34 33.36 -3.30 5.65
C LEU A 34 32.90 -1.85 5.47
N PHE A 35 32.82 -1.38 4.24
CA PHE A 35 32.29 -0.06 3.92
C PHE A 35 30.83 0.08 4.35
N ALA A 36 29.98 -0.91 4.03
CA ALA A 36 28.60 -0.92 4.43
C ALA A 36 28.44 -0.79 5.96
N VAL A 37 29.21 -1.57 6.74
CA VAL A 37 29.15 -1.54 8.22
C VAL A 37 29.65 -0.20 8.78
N VAL A 38 30.74 0.35 8.23
CA VAL A 38 31.31 1.62 8.73
C VAL A 38 30.37 2.80 8.41
N PHE A 39 29.68 2.76 7.27
CA PHE A 39 28.80 3.83 6.82
C PHE A 39 27.33 3.60 7.18
N GLU A 40 26.97 2.43 7.78
CA GLU A 40 25.62 2.14 8.25
C GLU A 40 25.03 3.27 9.10
N PRO A 41 25.73 3.84 10.12
CA PRO A 41 25.14 4.89 10.96
C PRO A 41 24.85 6.20 10.22
N LEU A 42 25.46 6.42 9.04
CA LEU A 42 25.21 7.60 8.20
C LEU A 42 24.01 7.40 7.26
N ILE A 43 23.70 6.14 6.92
CA ILE A 43 22.63 5.77 5.98
C ILE A 43 21.35 5.46 6.75
N ILE A 44 21.48 4.79 7.91
CA ILE A 44 20.36 4.32 8.70
C ILE A 44 20.44 4.99 10.09
N SER A 45 19.47 5.86 10.40
CA SER A 45 19.34 6.41 11.74
C SER A 45 18.85 5.33 12.71
N PHE A 46 19.72 4.86 13.58
CA PHE A 46 19.38 3.81 14.57
C PHE A 46 18.18 4.19 15.44
N LYS A 47 18.04 5.47 15.78
CA LYS A 47 16.93 5.97 16.60
C LYS A 47 15.60 5.88 15.83
N GLU A 48 15.58 6.29 14.58
CA GLU A 48 14.39 6.23 13.72
C GLU A 48 14.01 4.78 13.45
N THR A 49 14.98 3.96 13.06
CA THR A 49 14.75 2.52 12.80
C THR A 49 14.18 1.80 14.02
N ASN A 50 14.70 2.08 15.23
CA ASN A 50 14.20 1.45 16.45
C ASN A 50 12.78 1.94 16.82
N ASN A 51 12.45 3.20 16.57
CA ASN A 51 11.11 3.73 16.78
C ASN A 51 10.12 3.12 15.79
N VAL A 52 10.44 3.13 14.50
CA VAL A 52 9.63 2.51 13.44
C VAL A 52 9.42 1.01 13.68
N TRP A 53 10.47 0.28 14.11
CA TRP A 53 10.37 -1.15 14.39
C TRP A 53 9.37 -1.48 15.50
N ARG A 54 9.22 -0.59 16.48
CA ARG A 54 8.30 -0.76 17.61
C ARG A 54 6.91 -0.16 17.36
N ASP A 55 6.75 0.64 16.33
CA ASP A 55 5.49 1.28 16.00
C ASP A 55 4.60 0.34 15.19
N ILE A 56 3.61 -0.23 15.86
CA ILE A 56 2.64 -1.13 15.23
C ILE A 56 1.85 -0.38 14.14
N THR A 57 1.57 0.91 14.36
CA THR A 57 0.78 1.74 13.43
C THR A 57 1.49 1.92 12.10
N TYR A 58 2.81 2.08 12.12
CA TYR A 58 3.63 2.17 10.91
C TYR A 58 3.52 0.92 10.03
N TRP A 59 3.49 -0.27 10.67
CA TRP A 59 3.42 -1.54 9.94
C TRP A 59 2.01 -1.90 9.47
N GLU A 60 0.98 -1.27 10.04
CA GLU A 60 -0.41 -1.54 9.66
C GLU A 60 -0.72 -1.21 8.20
N ASP A 61 -0.13 -0.15 7.67
CA ASP A 61 -0.40 0.34 6.31
C ASP A 61 0.49 -0.31 5.25
N LEU A 62 1.49 -1.08 5.68
CA LEU A 62 2.37 -1.78 4.76
C LEU A 62 1.74 -3.09 4.25
N PRO A 63 2.00 -3.43 2.98
CA PRO A 63 1.51 -4.68 2.41
C PRO A 63 2.17 -5.88 3.09
N ARG A 64 1.41 -6.98 3.20
CA ARG A 64 1.90 -8.22 3.83
C ARG A 64 2.25 -9.26 2.79
N ASN A 65 3.43 -9.89 2.95
CA ASN A 65 3.88 -11.00 2.10
C ASN A 65 3.93 -10.66 0.60
N VAL A 66 4.35 -9.44 0.28
CA VAL A 66 4.50 -9.01 -1.11
C VAL A 66 5.96 -9.07 -1.56
N PRO A 67 6.21 -9.37 -2.83
CA PRO A 67 7.56 -9.29 -3.38
C PRO A 67 8.01 -7.82 -3.43
N PRO A 68 9.33 -7.55 -3.33
CA PRO A 68 9.84 -6.21 -3.51
C PRO A 68 9.50 -5.64 -4.91
N ALA A 69 9.26 -4.32 -5.01
CA ALA A 69 8.85 -3.65 -6.25
C ALA A 69 9.78 -3.91 -7.46
N TRP A 70 11.10 -4.11 -7.22
CA TRP A 70 12.05 -4.43 -8.29
C TRP A 70 11.77 -5.75 -9.01
N THR A 71 11.00 -6.68 -8.42
CA THR A 71 10.59 -7.93 -9.08
C THR A 71 9.70 -7.68 -10.29
N ASN A 72 8.98 -6.55 -10.33
CA ASN A 72 8.18 -6.12 -11.48
C ASN A 72 9.02 -5.92 -12.76
N LEU A 73 10.35 -5.77 -12.63
CA LEU A 73 11.27 -5.68 -13.78
C LEU A 73 11.43 -7.02 -14.50
N PHE A 74 11.16 -8.15 -13.81
CA PHE A 74 11.41 -9.51 -14.31
C PHE A 74 10.13 -10.31 -14.55
N THR A 75 8.95 -9.72 -14.30
CA THR A 75 7.67 -10.38 -14.49
C THR A 75 6.77 -9.63 -15.47
N SER A 76 6.00 -10.39 -16.27
CA SER A 76 4.96 -9.81 -17.13
C SER A 76 3.68 -9.48 -16.34
N ARG A 77 3.46 -10.14 -15.20
CA ARG A 77 2.33 -9.90 -14.30
C ARG A 77 2.79 -9.00 -13.17
N LYS A 78 2.77 -7.70 -13.43
CA LYS A 78 3.19 -6.69 -12.48
C LYS A 78 2.21 -6.61 -11.31
N SER A 79 2.74 -6.51 -10.10
CA SER A 79 1.99 -6.22 -8.89
C SER A 79 1.83 -4.72 -8.68
N ALA A 80 0.72 -4.31 -8.05
CA ALA A 80 0.54 -2.92 -7.65
C ALA A 80 1.61 -2.53 -6.62
N GLU A 81 2.17 -1.35 -6.78
CA GLU A 81 3.05 -0.74 -5.80
C GLU A 81 2.23 -0.08 -4.70
N SER A 82 2.80 0.04 -3.50
CA SER A 82 2.16 0.79 -2.43
C SER A 82 2.14 2.27 -2.79
N ILE A 83 0.98 2.90 -2.70
CA ILE A 83 0.80 4.32 -2.99
C ILE A 83 -0.03 4.97 -1.88
N GLU A 84 0.35 6.18 -1.53
CA GLU A 84 -0.43 7.10 -0.70
C GLU A 84 -0.92 8.24 -1.59
N ILE A 85 -2.21 8.54 -1.53
CA ILE A 85 -2.87 9.60 -2.29
C ILE A 85 -3.37 10.63 -1.26
N ASP A 86 -2.65 11.73 -1.15
CA ASP A 86 -2.82 12.78 -0.12
C ASP A 86 -3.34 14.12 -0.67
N ASP A 87 -3.58 14.21 -1.99
CA ASP A 87 -4.08 15.42 -2.66
C ASP A 87 -5.47 15.18 -3.28
N PRO A 88 -6.55 15.08 -2.46
CA PRO A 88 -7.91 14.93 -2.97
C PRO A 88 -8.46 16.24 -3.53
N GLU A 89 -9.29 16.14 -4.56
CA GLU A 89 -10.16 17.24 -4.95
C GLU A 89 -11.27 17.42 -3.87
N ILE A 90 -11.15 18.47 -3.04
CA ILE A 90 -12.07 18.70 -1.93
C ILE A 90 -13.21 19.60 -2.36
N THR A 91 -14.45 19.17 -2.09
CA THR A 91 -15.67 19.97 -2.24
C THR A 91 -16.39 20.04 -0.88
N GLU A 92 -16.70 21.25 -0.47
CA GLU A 92 -17.46 21.50 0.78
C GLU A 92 -18.85 22.05 0.45
N GLN A 93 -19.86 21.49 1.12
CA GLN A 93 -21.25 21.93 1.02
C GLN A 93 -21.82 22.08 2.43
N GLN A 94 -22.53 23.17 2.68
CA GLN A 94 -23.26 23.39 3.91
C GLN A 94 -24.75 23.34 3.64
N ASN A 95 -25.47 22.49 4.38
CA ASN A 95 -26.91 22.34 4.27
C ASN A 95 -27.52 22.47 5.67
N GLY A 96 -27.91 23.69 6.03
CA GLY A 96 -28.35 24.00 7.37
C GLY A 96 -27.27 23.78 8.43
N SER A 97 -27.53 22.90 9.39
CA SER A 97 -26.54 22.50 10.42
C SER A 97 -25.59 21.36 9.97
N LEU A 98 -25.79 20.84 8.77
CA LEU A 98 -24.96 19.77 8.23
C LEU A 98 -23.86 20.37 7.37
N ARG A 99 -22.61 20.02 7.69
CA ARG A 99 -21.42 20.27 6.88
C ARG A 99 -21.01 18.97 6.18
N ILE A 100 -20.97 19.00 4.86
CA ILE A 100 -20.64 17.86 4.02
C ILE A 100 -19.33 18.17 3.32
N LEU A 101 -18.31 17.41 3.62
CA LEU A 101 -17.00 17.49 2.98
C LEU A 101 -16.80 16.24 2.10
N THR A 102 -16.52 16.45 0.83
CA THR A 102 -16.27 15.36 -0.11
C THR A 102 -14.87 15.52 -0.68
N GLY A 103 -14.04 14.49 -0.51
CA GLY A 103 -12.74 14.33 -1.15
C GLY A 103 -12.81 13.28 -2.25
N GLU A 104 -12.34 13.61 -3.45
CA GLU A 104 -12.21 12.67 -4.56
C GLU A 104 -10.73 12.37 -4.79
N PHE A 105 -10.34 11.10 -4.66
CA PHE A 105 -8.99 10.59 -4.84
C PHE A 105 -8.93 9.80 -6.15
N THR A 106 -7.98 10.11 -7.01
CA THR A 106 -7.82 9.46 -8.30
C THR A 106 -6.66 8.46 -8.27
N TYR A 107 -6.91 7.23 -8.74
CA TYR A 107 -5.92 6.17 -8.85
C TYR A 107 -5.88 5.60 -10.27
N ASP A 108 -4.76 5.71 -10.95
CA ASP A 108 -4.53 5.08 -12.25
C ASP A 108 -3.98 3.66 -12.04
N TYR A 109 -4.86 2.66 -12.18
CA TYR A 109 -4.51 1.26 -12.00
C TYR A 109 -4.05 0.62 -13.31
N GLN A 110 -2.78 0.21 -13.39
CA GLN A 110 -2.15 -0.37 -14.59
C GLN A 110 -1.47 -1.71 -14.31
N SER A 111 -1.65 -2.27 -13.12
CA SER A 111 -1.02 -3.52 -12.70
C SER A 111 -1.88 -4.74 -13.03
N TYR A 112 -1.31 -5.94 -12.94
CA TYR A 112 -2.05 -7.19 -13.05
C TYR A 112 -2.68 -7.59 -11.70
N ASN A 113 -1.88 -7.54 -10.63
CA ASN A 113 -2.37 -7.79 -9.28
C ASN A 113 -2.80 -6.47 -8.64
N PRO A 114 -4.00 -6.41 -8.04
CA PRO A 114 -4.53 -5.20 -7.41
C PRO A 114 -3.87 -4.91 -6.07
N PRO A 115 -4.04 -3.69 -5.52
CA PRO A 115 -3.66 -3.39 -4.15
C PRO A 115 -4.35 -4.36 -3.17
N GLN A 116 -3.69 -4.66 -2.04
CA GLN A 116 -4.24 -5.59 -1.04
C GLN A 116 -5.45 -5.02 -0.29
N ASP A 117 -5.51 -3.70 -0.13
CA ASP A 117 -6.58 -3.03 0.60
C ASP A 117 -6.81 -1.61 0.07
N ILE A 118 -7.88 -0.97 0.53
CA ILE A 118 -8.13 0.46 0.44
C ILE A 118 -8.26 0.95 1.87
N ILE A 119 -7.35 1.81 2.31
CA ILE A 119 -7.29 2.31 3.68
C ILE A 119 -7.53 3.80 3.66
N PHE A 120 -8.58 4.26 4.32
CA PHE A 120 -8.82 5.69 4.52
C PHE A 120 -8.26 6.13 5.85
N ARG A 121 -7.46 7.18 5.82
CA ARG A 121 -6.87 7.86 6.97
C ARG A 121 -7.32 9.32 6.98
N ALA A 122 -7.63 9.81 8.17
CA ALA A 122 -7.85 11.23 8.43
C ALA A 122 -7.65 11.51 9.90
N TYR A 123 -7.31 12.75 10.21
CA TYR A 123 -7.25 13.27 11.57
C TYR A 123 -8.41 14.24 11.81
N GLY A 124 -8.73 14.49 13.07
CA GLY A 124 -9.78 15.45 13.39
C GLY A 124 -10.44 15.26 14.73
N THR A 125 -11.61 15.81 14.87
CA THR A 125 -12.43 15.75 16.08
C THR A 125 -13.85 15.26 15.76
N GLY A 126 -14.49 14.69 16.76
CA GLY A 126 -15.86 14.19 16.63
C GLY A 126 -15.97 12.82 15.94
N SER A 127 -17.19 12.49 15.55
CA SER A 127 -17.50 11.20 14.91
C SER A 127 -18.40 11.42 13.69
N PRO A 128 -17.87 11.99 12.60
CA PRO A 128 -18.63 12.18 11.38
C PRO A 128 -19.09 10.85 10.79
N MET A 129 -20.18 10.87 10.02
CA MET A 129 -20.56 9.78 9.13
C MET A 129 -19.60 9.79 7.94
N ILE A 130 -18.80 8.74 7.78
CA ILE A 130 -17.91 8.55 6.64
C ILE A 130 -18.56 7.61 5.64
N ILE A 131 -18.61 8.03 4.38
CA ILE A 131 -19.09 7.24 3.24
C ILE A 131 -17.93 7.12 2.27
N ILE A 132 -17.52 5.89 1.96
CA ILE A 132 -16.49 5.60 0.94
C ILE A 132 -17.14 4.91 -0.23
N GLU A 133 -17.01 5.52 -1.40
CA GLU A 133 -17.51 5.01 -2.67
C GLU A 133 -16.35 4.84 -3.64
N ILE A 134 -16.36 3.76 -4.41
CA ILE A 134 -15.43 3.57 -5.52
C ILE A 134 -16.20 3.67 -6.83
N ILE A 135 -15.68 4.44 -7.77
CA ILE A 135 -16.13 4.54 -9.14
C ILE A 135 -15.06 3.88 -10.00
N ARG A 136 -15.45 2.83 -10.71
CA ARG A 136 -14.57 2.00 -11.52
C ARG A 136 -14.45 2.56 -12.94
N PRO A 137 -13.45 2.13 -13.76
CA PRO A 137 -13.32 2.54 -15.16
C PRO A 137 -14.51 2.15 -16.05
N ASP A 138 -15.33 1.18 -15.63
CA ASP A 138 -16.57 0.78 -16.30
C ASP A 138 -17.82 1.55 -15.84
N ASP A 139 -17.62 2.71 -15.19
CA ASP A 139 -18.63 3.60 -14.61
C ASP A 139 -19.50 2.96 -13.50
N GLU A 140 -19.14 1.77 -13.04
CA GLU A 140 -19.82 1.15 -11.90
C GLU A 140 -19.42 1.83 -10.60
N LYS A 141 -20.45 2.21 -9.83
CA LYS A 141 -20.31 2.86 -8.55
C LYS A 141 -20.69 1.91 -7.42
N ILE A 142 -19.80 1.71 -6.45
CA ILE A 142 -19.98 0.81 -5.34
C ILE A 142 -19.73 1.57 -4.04
N THR A 143 -20.73 1.64 -3.15
CA THR A 143 -20.57 2.18 -1.80
C THR A 143 -19.96 1.10 -0.91
N LEU A 144 -18.70 1.26 -0.55
CA LEU A 144 -17.94 0.29 0.21
C LEU A 144 -18.17 0.42 1.72
N PHE A 145 -18.23 1.64 2.22
CA PHE A 145 -18.30 1.91 3.65
C PHE A 145 -19.28 3.03 3.95
N GLN A 146 -20.07 2.88 5.02
CA GLN A 146 -20.99 3.93 5.48
C GLN A 146 -21.25 3.76 6.98
N LYS A 147 -20.42 4.38 7.82
CA LYS A 147 -20.56 4.34 9.29
C LYS A 147 -20.01 5.62 9.92
N PRO A 148 -20.43 5.96 11.16
CA PRO A 148 -19.74 6.97 11.94
C PRO A 148 -18.34 6.48 12.31
N VAL A 149 -17.35 7.37 12.22
CA VAL A 149 -15.95 7.07 12.52
C VAL A 149 -15.41 8.10 13.51
N ASN A 150 -14.90 7.65 14.64
CA ASN A 150 -14.27 8.54 15.62
C ASN A 150 -12.90 8.98 15.08
N LEU A 151 -12.73 10.30 14.93
CA LEU A 151 -11.48 10.92 14.41
C LEU A 151 -10.49 11.28 15.52
N GLY A 152 -10.87 11.20 16.79
CA GLY A 152 -9.98 11.47 17.93
C GLY A 152 -8.83 10.46 17.98
N GLY A 153 -7.63 10.88 17.61
CA GLY A 153 -6.45 10.01 17.51
C GLY A 153 -6.16 9.43 16.14
N GLY A 154 -6.89 9.88 15.12
CA GLY A 154 -6.76 9.42 13.73
C GLY A 154 -7.73 8.30 13.38
N SER A 155 -8.23 8.31 12.16
CA SER A 155 -9.07 7.24 11.61
C SER A 155 -8.24 6.17 10.94
N ASN A 156 -8.72 4.92 10.98
CA ASN A 156 -8.17 3.80 10.22
C ASN A 156 -9.32 2.95 9.70
N VAL A 157 -9.86 3.34 8.54
CA VAL A 157 -10.95 2.61 7.89
C VAL A 157 -10.38 1.72 6.81
N ARG A 158 -10.48 0.39 7.00
CA ARG A 158 -9.99 -0.62 6.06
C ARG A 158 -11.15 -1.32 5.39
N VAL A 159 -11.18 -1.25 4.06
CA VAL A 159 -12.24 -1.90 3.26
C VAL A 159 -12.20 -3.42 3.42
N SER A 160 -11.02 -4.02 3.47
CA SER A 160 -10.87 -5.47 3.62
C SER A 160 -11.35 -6.02 4.98
N MET A 161 -11.38 -5.20 6.02
CA MET A 161 -11.80 -5.60 7.37
C MET A 161 -13.27 -5.34 7.65
N ASP A 162 -13.92 -4.47 6.89
CA ASP A 162 -15.31 -4.10 7.11
C ASP A 162 -16.29 -5.09 6.46
N SER A 163 -17.25 -5.59 7.23
CA SER A 163 -18.25 -6.55 6.75
C SER A 163 -19.18 -5.95 5.70
N ASN A 164 -19.56 -4.66 5.84
CA ASN A 164 -20.43 -4.00 4.88
C ASN A 164 -19.72 -3.83 3.53
N SER A 165 -18.42 -3.54 3.56
CA SER A 165 -17.58 -3.48 2.36
C SER A 165 -17.59 -4.82 1.61
N LYS A 166 -17.41 -5.92 2.34
CA LYS A 166 -17.46 -7.28 1.76
C LYS A 166 -18.82 -7.61 1.18
N ASP A 167 -19.89 -7.28 1.89
CA ASP A 167 -21.27 -7.47 1.42
C ASP A 167 -21.56 -6.61 0.19
N ALA A 168 -21.07 -5.37 0.14
CA ALA A 168 -21.23 -4.48 -1.02
C ALA A 168 -20.57 -5.06 -2.27
N VAL A 169 -19.32 -5.55 -2.14
CA VAL A 169 -18.60 -6.19 -3.25
C VAL A 169 -19.30 -7.49 -3.67
N TYR A 170 -19.73 -8.32 -2.73
CA TYR A 170 -20.50 -9.53 -3.04
C TYR A 170 -21.81 -9.22 -3.77
N ASN A 171 -22.54 -8.20 -3.35
CA ASN A 171 -23.77 -7.75 -3.99
C ASN A 171 -23.52 -7.19 -5.41
N PHE A 172 -22.40 -6.49 -5.61
CA PHE A 172 -21.97 -6.08 -6.95
C PHE A 172 -21.73 -7.29 -7.84
N LEU A 173 -20.96 -8.27 -7.37
CA LEU A 173 -20.70 -9.50 -8.12
C LEU A 173 -21.98 -10.29 -8.44
N SER A 174 -22.94 -10.34 -7.52
CA SER A 174 -24.19 -11.06 -7.72
C SER A 174 -25.04 -10.54 -8.87
N LYS A 175 -24.83 -9.29 -9.28
CA LYS A 175 -25.50 -8.65 -10.41
C LYS A 175 -24.80 -8.89 -11.74
N LYS A 176 -23.50 -9.21 -11.72
CA LYS A 176 -22.64 -9.28 -12.91
C LYS A 176 -22.19 -10.70 -13.25
N VAL A 177 -22.06 -11.57 -12.25
CA VAL A 177 -21.50 -12.90 -12.39
C VAL A 177 -22.61 -13.98 -12.31
N PRO A 178 -22.58 -15.04 -13.14
CA PRO A 178 -23.55 -16.13 -13.06
C PRO A 178 -23.59 -16.80 -11.69
N ARG A 179 -24.76 -17.29 -11.28
CA ARG A 179 -24.95 -17.94 -9.97
C ARG A 179 -23.99 -19.10 -9.73
N SER A 180 -23.66 -19.87 -10.78
CA SER A 180 -22.72 -20.98 -10.71
C SER A 180 -21.31 -20.58 -10.32
N GLU A 181 -20.88 -19.41 -10.76
CA GLU A 181 -19.57 -18.84 -10.37
C GLU A 181 -19.66 -18.17 -9.00
N LEU A 182 -20.75 -17.45 -8.73
CA LEU A 182 -20.95 -16.77 -7.45
C LEU A 182 -20.96 -17.75 -6.26
N GLN A 183 -21.51 -18.98 -6.44
CA GLN A 183 -21.51 -20.03 -5.41
C GLN A 183 -20.09 -20.52 -5.02
N LYS A 184 -19.11 -20.33 -5.90
CA LYS A 184 -17.70 -20.68 -5.63
C LYS A 184 -16.97 -19.58 -4.83
N ILE A 185 -17.57 -18.40 -4.76
CA ILE A 185 -17.02 -17.25 -4.02
C ILE A 185 -17.49 -17.35 -2.57
N ASN A 186 -16.55 -17.37 -1.63
CA ASN A 186 -16.92 -17.26 -0.22
C ASN A 186 -17.53 -15.88 0.04
N LYS A 187 -18.73 -15.83 0.62
CA LYS A 187 -19.39 -14.56 0.96
C LYS A 187 -18.55 -13.69 1.90
N ASN A 188 -17.73 -14.30 2.75
CA ASN A 188 -16.77 -13.59 3.58
C ASN A 188 -15.46 -13.36 2.81
N LEU A 189 -15.49 -12.45 1.84
CA LEU A 189 -14.35 -12.13 0.98
C LEU A 189 -13.11 -11.78 1.80
N GLN A 190 -12.02 -12.53 1.60
CA GLN A 190 -10.76 -12.23 2.26
C GLN A 190 -10.03 -11.05 1.61
N ALA A 191 -10.14 -10.91 0.29
CA ALA A 191 -9.54 -9.84 -0.50
C ALA A 191 -10.61 -9.20 -1.41
N PRO A 192 -11.43 -8.28 -0.90
CA PRO A 192 -12.47 -7.62 -1.70
C PRO A 192 -11.89 -6.81 -2.87
N THR A 193 -10.67 -6.29 -2.74
CA THR A 193 -9.96 -5.57 -3.80
C THR A 193 -9.69 -6.42 -5.03
N ASP A 194 -9.42 -7.70 -4.89
CA ASP A 194 -9.28 -8.63 -6.03
C ASP A 194 -10.47 -8.57 -6.97
N TYR A 195 -11.66 -8.35 -6.43
CA TYR A 195 -12.91 -8.29 -7.18
C TYR A 195 -13.24 -6.88 -7.66
N LEU A 196 -12.85 -5.86 -6.90
CA LEU A 196 -13.06 -4.47 -7.27
C LEU A 196 -12.23 -4.06 -8.48
N PHE A 197 -11.00 -4.58 -8.59
CA PHE A 197 -10.06 -4.23 -9.65
C PHE A 197 -10.02 -5.21 -10.82
N SER A 198 -10.98 -6.13 -10.90
CA SER A 198 -11.06 -7.12 -11.99
C SER A 198 -12.33 -6.93 -12.84
N VAL A 199 -12.25 -7.37 -14.10
CA VAL A 199 -13.40 -7.41 -15.01
C VAL A 199 -14.39 -8.47 -14.50
N ALA A 200 -15.64 -8.11 -14.24
CA ALA A 200 -16.69 -9.06 -13.86
C ALA A 200 -17.17 -9.83 -15.11
N SER A 201 -16.56 -10.97 -15.38
CA SER A 201 -16.84 -11.83 -16.52
C SER A 201 -17.52 -13.16 -16.12
N GLU A 202 -18.05 -13.90 -17.08
CA GLU A 202 -18.64 -15.24 -16.84
C GLU A 202 -17.62 -16.25 -16.30
N ASP A 203 -16.34 -16.12 -16.67
CA ASP A 203 -15.23 -16.98 -16.24
C ASP A 203 -14.39 -16.37 -15.10
N PHE A 204 -14.96 -15.43 -14.38
CA PHE A 204 -14.30 -14.56 -13.42
C PHE A 204 -13.37 -15.29 -12.42
N ILE A 205 -13.74 -16.47 -11.93
CA ILE A 205 -12.93 -17.20 -10.93
C ILE A 205 -11.71 -17.86 -11.55
N ARG A 206 -11.82 -18.32 -12.79
CA ARG A 206 -10.73 -18.99 -13.49
C ARG A 206 -9.74 -18.00 -14.10
N ASN A 207 -10.25 -16.88 -14.56
CA ASN A 207 -9.49 -15.89 -15.31
C ASN A 207 -9.82 -14.49 -14.78
N LYS A 208 -9.19 -14.11 -13.66
CA LYS A 208 -9.29 -12.76 -13.11
C LYS A 208 -8.49 -11.82 -14.01
N GLU A 209 -9.15 -11.19 -14.95
CA GLU A 209 -8.54 -10.16 -15.78
C GLU A 209 -8.56 -8.81 -15.03
N PRO A 210 -7.44 -8.07 -14.95
CA PRO A 210 -7.42 -6.76 -14.34
C PRO A 210 -8.26 -5.77 -15.16
N LEU A 211 -9.07 -4.98 -14.50
CA LEU A 211 -9.76 -3.85 -15.09
C LEU A 211 -8.88 -2.61 -14.96
N ASN A 212 -7.95 -2.43 -15.89
CA ASN A 212 -7.04 -1.29 -15.89
C ASN A 212 -7.78 0.01 -16.25
N GLY A 213 -7.33 1.12 -15.68
CA GLY A 213 -7.89 2.45 -15.93
C GLY A 213 -7.97 3.30 -14.68
N ILE A 214 -8.68 4.41 -14.81
CA ILE A 214 -8.79 5.41 -13.74
C ILE A 214 -9.93 5.03 -12.79
N TYR A 215 -9.56 4.80 -11.53
CA TYR A 215 -10.48 4.63 -10.41
C TYR A 215 -10.61 5.94 -9.65
N LYS A 216 -11.82 6.26 -9.21
CA LYS A 216 -12.07 7.38 -8.32
C LYS A 216 -12.60 6.87 -7.00
N ILE A 217 -11.90 7.19 -5.92
CA ILE A 217 -12.33 6.87 -4.56
C ILE A 217 -12.88 8.14 -3.94
N LYS A 218 -14.18 8.17 -3.73
CA LYS A 218 -14.88 9.31 -3.19
C LYS A 218 -15.18 9.09 -1.72
N VAL A 219 -14.67 9.97 -0.88
CA VAL A 219 -14.91 9.95 0.56
C VAL A 219 -15.77 11.14 0.93
N THR A 220 -16.98 10.87 1.42
CA THR A 220 -17.90 11.90 1.90
C THR A 220 -18.00 11.84 3.42
N SER A 221 -17.70 12.96 4.06
CA SER A 221 -17.77 13.13 5.51
C SER A 221 -18.96 14.05 5.84
N ILE A 222 -19.94 13.54 6.60
CA ILE A 222 -21.10 14.31 7.02
C ILE A 222 -20.96 14.62 8.50
N MET A 223 -20.87 15.90 8.83
CA MET A 223 -20.69 16.45 10.17
C MET A 223 -21.98 17.15 10.60
N GLN A 224 -22.48 16.80 11.79
CA GLN A 224 -23.70 17.40 12.34
C GLN A 224 -23.42 18.53 13.33
N ASN A 225 -22.22 18.57 13.90
CA ASN A 225 -21.82 19.55 14.90
C ASN A 225 -20.70 20.44 14.37
N GLU A 226 -20.71 21.71 14.79
CA GLU A 226 -19.63 22.67 14.49
C GLU A 226 -18.27 22.23 15.06
N ASP A 227 -18.29 21.40 16.12
CA ASP A 227 -17.06 20.87 16.77
C ASP A 227 -16.41 19.71 16.01
N ALA A 228 -17.08 19.13 15.02
CA ALA A 228 -16.49 18.08 14.20
C ALA A 228 -15.66 18.70 13.08
N ASN A 229 -14.40 18.29 13.00
CA ASN A 229 -13.48 18.71 11.95
C ASN A 229 -12.70 17.50 11.41
N ILE A 230 -12.39 17.55 10.13
CA ILE A 230 -11.54 16.58 9.45
C ILE A 230 -10.37 17.31 8.80
N SER A 231 -9.18 16.80 9.01
CA SER A 231 -7.94 17.33 8.43
C SER A 231 -7.14 16.20 7.80
N ASP A 232 -6.37 16.57 6.79
CA ASP A 232 -5.40 15.72 6.11
C ASP A 232 -5.97 14.34 5.72
N PRO A 233 -7.11 14.29 4.98
CA PRO A 233 -7.63 13.02 4.52
C PRO A 233 -6.75 12.44 3.40
N TYR A 234 -6.36 11.18 3.53
CA TYR A 234 -5.60 10.48 2.51
C TYR A 234 -6.01 9.02 2.38
N ILE A 235 -5.71 8.43 1.25
CA ILE A 235 -5.94 7.02 0.95
C ILE A 235 -4.61 6.32 0.83
N VAL A 236 -4.47 5.18 1.50
CA VAL A 236 -3.34 4.26 1.31
C VAL A 236 -3.83 3.04 0.55
N LEU A 237 -3.14 2.71 -0.53
CA LEU A 237 -3.34 1.49 -1.30
C LEU A 237 -2.08 0.62 -1.11
N PRO A 238 -2.09 -0.34 -0.17
CA PRO A 238 -0.96 -1.24 0.02
C PRO A 238 -0.73 -2.10 -1.20
N GLY A 239 0.51 -2.23 -1.63
CA GLY A 239 0.90 -3.02 -2.81
C GLY A 239 0.57 -4.52 -2.71
N SER A 240 0.76 -5.25 -3.77
CA SER A 240 0.46 -6.70 -3.88
C SER A 240 1.67 -7.53 -4.31
#